data_5f6c410ebebbcccf8b6753c4ce32067c
#
_entry.id   5f6c410ebebbcccf8b6753c4ce32067c
#
_cell.length_a   1.000
_cell.length_b   1.000
_cell.length_c   1.000
_cell.angle_alpha   90.00
_cell.angle_beta   90.00
_cell.angle_gamma   90.00
#
_symmetry.space_group_name_H-M   'P 1'
#
loop_
_entity.id
_entity.type
_entity.pdbx_description
1 polymer ?
#
loop_
_entity_poly.entity_id
_entity_poly.type
_entity_poly.pdbx_seq_one_letter_code
_entity_poly.pdbx_strand_id
1 'polypeptide(L)'
;MSTRLFTDAELVALAEPPRARLARQLADGDHESFERTALEFDRAHRGSVDGYSAWLASTVQHVLEVHPADAAPLFDELRRFDAVYPGTLVDLATAPATTPATVVALARAASADAALAAWDELTGEWRVRNDLGRDLVSFVLSFVYRRHGPDGLEAAIRRGGTETLVGFLATDIARAPEKRLLSTTRMLHGHFTAFTVTEDDEKFTIHQDPCGTCTTQLTDGRYAPPLDLAIVREVHPVTGGRGDTPVYRTHIPVMHVLMARERIGVPWPLPMCPAGVGTGPCPSHIFKDPLDPRGNEVCDGPGGWDVGPG
;
A
#
# COMPACT_ATOMS: atom_id res chain seq x y z
N MET A 1 -21.36 -28.12 -1.52
CA MET A 1 -20.10 -28.25 -2.31
C MET A 1 -19.25 -27.06 -1.95
N SER A 2 -17.94 -27.26 -1.69
CA SER A 2 -17.04 -26.13 -1.37
C SER A 2 -17.01 -25.15 -2.56
N THR A 3 -17.15 -23.87 -2.28
CA THR A 3 -17.06 -22.77 -3.27
C THR A 3 -15.62 -22.26 -3.40
N ARG A 4 -14.64 -23.06 -2.94
CA ARG A 4 -13.22 -22.70 -3.04
C ARG A 4 -12.78 -22.58 -4.50
N LEU A 5 -12.06 -21.48 -4.77
CA LEU A 5 -11.56 -21.11 -6.10
C LEU A 5 -10.07 -21.48 -6.28
N PHE A 6 -9.36 -21.69 -5.16
CA PHE A 6 -7.94 -22.04 -5.14
C PHE A 6 -7.68 -23.28 -4.27
N THR A 7 -6.69 -24.06 -4.65
CA THR A 7 -6.09 -25.06 -3.78
C THR A 7 -5.17 -24.40 -2.75
N ASP A 8 -4.86 -25.11 -1.66
CA ASP A 8 -3.91 -24.60 -0.66
C ASP A 8 -2.52 -24.33 -1.26
N ALA A 9 -2.08 -25.16 -2.20
CA ALA A 9 -0.81 -24.98 -2.89
C ALA A 9 -0.78 -23.70 -3.74
N GLU A 10 -1.89 -23.37 -4.41
CA GLU A 10 -2.01 -22.12 -5.18
C GLU A 10 -2.01 -20.90 -4.25
N LEU A 11 -2.70 -20.94 -3.10
CA LEU A 11 -2.70 -19.86 -2.12
C LEU A 11 -1.29 -19.62 -1.54
N VAL A 12 -0.55 -20.71 -1.23
CA VAL A 12 0.86 -20.63 -0.81
C VAL A 12 1.72 -20.00 -1.91
N ALA A 13 1.52 -20.40 -3.17
CA ALA A 13 2.27 -19.86 -4.30
C ALA A 13 1.99 -18.37 -4.54
N LEU A 14 0.79 -17.85 -4.23
CA LEU A 14 0.48 -16.43 -4.30
C LEU A 14 1.28 -15.60 -3.29
N ALA A 15 1.53 -16.18 -2.12
CA ALA A 15 2.27 -15.54 -1.04
C ALA A 15 3.79 -15.73 -1.14
N GLU A 16 4.26 -16.57 -2.05
CA GLU A 16 5.70 -16.83 -2.23
C GLU A 16 6.46 -15.53 -2.54
N PRO A 17 7.50 -15.17 -1.75
CA PRO A 17 8.29 -13.97 -2.02
C PRO A 17 8.86 -13.97 -3.44
N PRO A 18 8.87 -12.82 -4.15
CA PRO A 18 9.34 -12.73 -5.53
C PRO A 18 10.71 -13.36 -5.78
N ARG A 19 11.67 -13.09 -4.89
CA ARG A 19 13.03 -13.63 -4.98
C ARG A 19 13.06 -15.16 -4.89
N ALA A 20 12.27 -15.75 -4.00
CA ALA A 20 12.19 -17.21 -3.84
C ALA A 20 11.61 -17.87 -5.09
N ARG A 21 10.55 -17.27 -5.66
CA ARG A 21 9.94 -17.71 -6.91
C ARG A 21 10.93 -17.66 -8.07
N LEU A 22 11.67 -16.56 -8.22
CA LEU A 22 12.70 -16.41 -9.24
C LEU A 22 13.82 -17.45 -9.10
N ALA A 23 14.32 -17.66 -7.86
CA ALA A 23 15.36 -18.65 -7.60
C ALA A 23 14.90 -20.07 -7.97
N ARG A 24 13.68 -20.45 -7.63
CA ARG A 24 13.09 -21.73 -8.00
C ARG A 24 12.98 -21.90 -9.52
N GLN A 25 12.46 -20.90 -10.23
CA GLN A 25 12.34 -20.92 -11.69
C GLN A 25 13.67 -21.08 -12.40
N LEU A 26 14.75 -20.43 -11.90
CA LEU A 26 16.10 -20.63 -12.42
C LEU A 26 16.61 -22.04 -12.15
N ALA A 27 16.39 -22.59 -10.95
CA ALA A 27 16.79 -23.96 -10.62
C ALA A 27 16.08 -25.01 -11.50
N ASP A 28 14.83 -24.74 -11.87
CA ASP A 28 14.02 -25.58 -12.76
C ASP A 28 14.37 -25.36 -14.26
N GLY A 29 15.23 -24.41 -14.60
CA GLY A 29 15.57 -24.03 -15.97
C GLY A 29 14.43 -23.31 -16.73
N ASP A 30 13.41 -22.83 -16.01
CA ASP A 30 12.24 -22.15 -16.59
C ASP A 30 12.51 -20.65 -16.78
N HIS A 31 13.34 -20.32 -17.77
CA HIS A 31 13.72 -18.96 -18.09
C HIS A 31 12.55 -18.10 -18.58
N GLU A 32 11.54 -18.68 -19.20
CA GLU A 32 10.36 -17.94 -19.67
C GLU A 32 9.50 -17.46 -18.48
N SER A 33 9.23 -18.33 -17.52
CA SER A 33 8.53 -17.94 -16.30
C SER A 33 9.33 -16.97 -15.46
N PHE A 34 10.65 -17.13 -15.39
CA PHE A 34 11.55 -16.19 -14.71
C PHE A 34 11.42 -14.77 -15.30
N GLU A 35 11.53 -14.64 -16.61
CA GLU A 35 11.40 -13.33 -17.28
C GLU A 35 10.04 -12.69 -17.00
N ARG A 36 8.96 -13.46 -17.19
CA ARG A 36 7.59 -12.98 -16.93
C ARG A 36 7.43 -12.53 -15.48
N THR A 37 7.94 -13.30 -14.52
CA THR A 37 7.89 -13.01 -13.09
C THR A 37 8.69 -11.74 -12.75
N ALA A 38 9.91 -11.61 -13.25
CA ALA A 38 10.75 -10.44 -13.01
C ALA A 38 10.09 -9.14 -13.55
N LEU A 39 9.53 -9.19 -14.75
CA LEU A 39 8.82 -8.06 -15.35
C LEU A 39 7.50 -7.74 -14.62
N GLU A 40 6.81 -8.74 -14.11
CA GLU A 40 5.58 -8.55 -13.35
C GLU A 40 5.83 -7.83 -12.03
N PHE A 41 6.84 -8.25 -11.27
CA PHE A 41 7.15 -7.63 -9.98
C PHE A 41 7.82 -6.26 -10.14
N ASP A 42 8.65 -6.04 -11.16
CA ASP A 42 9.16 -4.69 -11.48
C ASP A 42 8.00 -3.72 -11.71
N ARG A 43 6.99 -4.13 -12.51
CA ARG A 43 5.79 -3.31 -12.71
C ARG A 43 5.00 -3.08 -11.43
N ALA A 44 4.94 -4.06 -10.52
CA ALA A 44 4.26 -3.91 -9.24
C ALA A 44 4.98 -2.88 -8.33
N HIS A 45 6.32 -2.94 -8.24
CA HIS A 45 7.10 -1.97 -7.48
C HIS A 45 6.99 -0.56 -8.06
N ARG A 46 7.12 -0.43 -9.39
CA ARG A 46 6.91 0.84 -10.09
C ARG A 46 5.53 1.41 -9.80
N GLY A 47 4.47 0.59 -9.92
CA GLY A 47 3.10 1.01 -9.66
C GLY A 47 2.87 1.52 -8.24
N SER A 48 3.57 0.96 -7.24
CA SER A 48 3.53 1.46 -5.86
C SER A 48 4.16 2.86 -5.74
N VAL A 49 5.33 3.07 -6.35
CA VAL A 49 6.02 4.37 -6.34
C VAL A 49 5.22 5.43 -7.11
N ASP A 50 4.67 5.09 -8.29
CA ASP A 50 3.81 5.96 -9.07
C ASP A 50 2.54 6.34 -8.28
N GLY A 51 1.96 5.39 -7.53
CA GLY A 51 0.82 5.63 -6.66
C GLY A 51 1.12 6.64 -5.55
N TYR A 52 2.27 6.53 -4.88
CA TYR A 52 2.69 7.52 -3.89
C TYR A 52 2.96 8.89 -4.52
N SER A 53 3.56 8.93 -5.70
CA SER A 53 3.82 10.19 -6.41
C SER A 53 2.51 10.89 -6.79
N ALA A 54 1.52 10.16 -7.29
CA ALA A 54 0.20 10.69 -7.59
C ALA A 54 -0.53 11.18 -6.33
N TRP A 55 -0.47 10.40 -5.25
CA TRP A 55 -1.08 10.80 -3.97
C TRP A 55 -0.44 12.05 -3.40
N LEU A 56 0.90 12.12 -3.41
CA LEU A 56 1.64 13.32 -3.00
C LEU A 56 1.21 14.55 -3.81
N ALA A 57 1.19 14.45 -5.14
CA ALA A 57 0.80 15.53 -6.02
C ALA A 57 -0.62 16.02 -5.70
N SER A 58 -1.58 15.10 -5.56
CA SER A 58 -2.96 15.42 -5.21
C SER A 58 -3.10 16.09 -3.84
N THR A 59 -2.32 15.65 -2.85
CA THR A 59 -2.34 16.24 -1.50
C THR A 59 -1.73 17.64 -1.51
N VAL A 60 -0.60 17.83 -2.19
CA VAL A 60 0.02 19.17 -2.36
C VAL A 60 -0.94 20.12 -3.09
N GLN A 61 -1.54 19.66 -4.19
CA GLN A 61 -2.52 20.44 -4.95
C GLN A 61 -3.72 20.83 -4.08
N HIS A 62 -4.24 19.91 -3.25
CA HIS A 62 -5.31 20.21 -2.30
C HIS A 62 -4.94 21.36 -1.36
N VAL A 63 -3.73 21.33 -0.76
CA VAL A 63 -3.28 22.43 0.11
C VAL A 63 -3.20 23.74 -0.63
N LEU A 64 -2.66 23.75 -1.86
CA LEU A 64 -2.53 24.97 -2.66
C LEU A 64 -3.88 25.56 -3.08
N GLU A 65 -4.88 24.72 -3.35
CA GLU A 65 -6.23 25.15 -3.77
C GLU A 65 -7.10 25.57 -2.60
N VAL A 66 -7.08 24.83 -1.49
CA VAL A 66 -7.99 25.03 -0.35
C VAL A 66 -7.39 25.94 0.72
N HIS A 67 -6.08 25.88 0.89
CA HIS A 67 -5.31 26.61 1.90
C HIS A 67 -4.13 27.39 1.30
N PRO A 68 -4.34 28.32 0.35
CA PRO A 68 -3.26 28.97 -0.39
C PRO A 68 -2.26 29.73 0.51
N ALA A 69 -2.69 30.18 1.69
CA ALA A 69 -1.81 30.81 2.67
C ALA A 69 -0.74 29.85 3.24
N ASP A 70 -0.96 28.53 3.10
CA ASP A 70 -0.05 27.49 3.57
C ASP A 70 0.96 27.05 2.51
N ALA A 71 0.94 27.63 1.32
CA ALA A 71 1.87 27.26 0.24
C ALA A 71 3.34 27.40 0.67
N ALA A 72 3.73 28.56 1.19
CA ALA A 72 5.10 28.78 1.63
C ALA A 72 5.51 27.87 2.80
N PRO A 73 4.71 27.74 3.90
CA PRO A 73 4.97 26.75 4.95
C PRO A 73 5.08 25.31 4.45
N LEU A 74 4.25 24.88 3.51
CA LEU A 74 4.32 23.52 2.92
C LEU A 74 5.65 23.32 2.18
N PHE A 75 6.08 24.28 1.37
CA PHE A 75 7.37 24.18 0.68
C PHE A 75 8.56 24.24 1.65
N ASP A 76 8.46 24.92 2.78
CA ASP A 76 9.46 24.86 3.85
C ASP A 76 9.54 23.46 4.46
N GLU A 77 8.40 22.81 4.71
CA GLU A 77 8.36 21.43 5.18
C GLU A 77 8.94 20.46 4.15
N LEU A 78 8.62 20.60 2.86
CA LEU A 78 9.20 19.74 1.82
C LEU A 78 10.74 19.90 1.74
N ARG A 79 11.27 21.14 1.91
CA ARG A 79 12.72 21.37 2.03
C ARG A 79 13.30 20.71 3.28
N ARG A 80 12.56 20.71 4.41
CA ARG A 80 12.98 20.01 5.63
C ARG A 80 13.04 18.49 5.40
N PHE A 81 12.09 17.92 4.70
CA PHE A 81 12.14 16.49 4.32
C PHE A 81 13.35 16.19 3.44
N ASP A 82 13.60 17.00 2.40
CA ASP A 82 14.73 16.82 1.49
C ASP A 82 16.08 17.01 2.20
N ALA A 83 16.15 17.84 3.24
CA ALA A 83 17.35 17.97 4.08
C ALA A 83 17.65 16.70 4.89
N VAL A 84 16.63 15.91 5.24
CA VAL A 84 16.78 14.60 5.92
C VAL A 84 17.10 13.49 4.91
N TYR A 85 16.47 13.51 3.74
CA TYR A 85 16.60 12.55 2.66
C TYR A 85 16.90 13.25 1.34
N PRO A 86 18.17 13.68 1.12
CA PRO A 86 18.54 14.46 -0.06
C PRO A 86 18.23 13.74 -1.36
N GLY A 87 17.62 14.46 -2.29
CA GLY A 87 17.34 13.96 -3.63
C GLY A 87 16.05 13.12 -3.75
N THR A 88 15.25 12.97 -2.69
CA THR A 88 14.02 12.13 -2.70
C THR A 88 13.10 12.40 -3.89
N LEU A 89 12.82 13.67 -4.21
CA LEU A 89 11.92 14.03 -5.33
C LEU A 89 12.50 13.60 -6.68
N VAL A 90 13.84 13.63 -6.83
CA VAL A 90 14.54 13.16 -8.03
C VAL A 90 14.46 11.63 -8.09
N ASP A 91 14.72 10.94 -6.98
CA ASP A 91 14.67 9.48 -6.90
C ASP A 91 13.27 8.93 -7.21
N LEU A 92 12.21 9.59 -6.74
CA LEU A 92 10.83 9.22 -7.06
C LEU A 92 10.48 9.42 -8.54
N ALA A 93 11.13 10.37 -9.22
CA ALA A 93 10.90 10.67 -10.64
C ALA A 93 11.77 9.86 -11.60
N THR A 94 12.78 9.14 -11.10
CA THR A 94 13.75 8.40 -11.93
C THR A 94 13.57 6.89 -11.79
N ALA A 95 13.92 6.17 -12.87
CA ALA A 95 13.98 4.71 -12.82
C ALA A 95 15.21 4.22 -12.04
N PRO A 96 15.18 3.00 -11.46
CA PRO A 96 16.37 2.33 -10.93
C PRO A 96 17.50 2.24 -11.97
N ALA A 97 18.74 2.23 -11.48
CA ALA A 97 19.93 2.05 -12.33
C ALA A 97 19.98 0.62 -12.90
N THR A 98 19.71 -0.38 -12.05
CA THR A 98 19.52 -1.76 -12.48
C THR A 98 18.15 -1.92 -13.11
N THR A 99 18.07 -2.65 -14.22
CA THR A 99 16.80 -2.84 -14.95
C THR A 99 16.38 -4.32 -14.97
N PRO A 100 15.08 -4.62 -15.13
CA PRO A 100 14.63 -6.01 -15.32
C PRO A 100 15.24 -6.66 -16.57
N ALA A 101 15.57 -5.88 -17.61
CA ALA A 101 16.27 -6.38 -18.79
C ALA A 101 17.68 -6.90 -18.44
N THR A 102 18.42 -6.21 -17.56
CA THR A 102 19.72 -6.67 -17.05
C THR A 102 19.58 -7.99 -16.30
N VAL A 103 18.59 -8.10 -15.40
CA VAL A 103 18.29 -9.31 -14.64
C VAL A 103 17.99 -10.50 -15.57
N VAL A 104 17.15 -10.30 -16.57
CA VAL A 104 16.78 -11.32 -17.57
C VAL A 104 17.97 -11.73 -18.45
N ALA A 105 18.80 -10.77 -18.88
CA ALA A 105 19.99 -11.07 -19.68
C ALA A 105 21.00 -11.96 -18.92
N LEU A 106 21.21 -11.68 -17.63
CA LEU A 106 22.07 -12.51 -16.77
C LEU A 106 21.50 -13.93 -16.56
N ALA A 107 20.20 -14.07 -16.38
CA ALA A 107 19.53 -15.36 -16.28
C ALA A 107 19.69 -16.19 -17.55
N ARG A 108 19.54 -15.58 -18.72
CA ARG A 108 19.72 -16.23 -20.03
C ARG A 108 21.18 -16.62 -20.32
N ALA A 109 22.14 -15.90 -19.75
CA ALA A 109 23.56 -16.24 -19.83
C ALA A 109 23.95 -17.39 -18.89
N ALA A 110 22.99 -18.10 -18.28
CA ALA A 110 23.15 -19.19 -17.33
C ALA A 110 23.93 -18.82 -16.06
N SER A 111 23.85 -17.56 -15.64
CA SER A 111 24.44 -17.04 -14.40
C SER A 111 23.34 -16.78 -13.37
N ALA A 112 22.82 -17.83 -12.72
CA ALA A 112 21.73 -17.75 -11.76
C ALA A 112 22.08 -16.81 -10.58
N ASP A 113 23.27 -16.93 -10.01
CA ASP A 113 23.69 -16.09 -8.88
C ASP A 113 23.80 -14.62 -9.29
N ALA A 114 24.35 -14.32 -10.48
CA ALA A 114 24.43 -12.94 -10.96
C ALA A 114 23.05 -12.36 -11.27
N ALA A 115 22.11 -13.15 -11.81
CA ALA A 115 20.74 -12.72 -12.05
C ALA A 115 19.99 -12.41 -10.74
N LEU A 116 20.15 -13.25 -9.72
CA LEU A 116 19.55 -13.02 -8.40
C LEU A 116 20.19 -11.83 -7.68
N ALA A 117 21.51 -11.62 -7.80
CA ALA A 117 22.16 -10.45 -7.26
C ALA A 117 21.68 -9.16 -7.93
N ALA A 118 21.55 -9.14 -9.25
CA ALA A 118 20.99 -8.00 -9.97
C ALA A 118 19.50 -7.76 -9.63
N TRP A 119 18.73 -8.82 -9.36
CA TRP A 119 17.37 -8.71 -8.85
C TRP A 119 17.35 -8.06 -7.46
N ASP A 120 18.26 -8.47 -6.56
CA ASP A 120 18.36 -7.88 -5.21
C ASP A 120 18.74 -6.39 -5.28
N GLU A 121 19.63 -5.98 -6.19
CA GLU A 121 19.94 -4.56 -6.44
C GLU A 121 18.70 -3.80 -6.94
N LEU A 122 18.03 -4.28 -7.98
CA LEU A 122 16.83 -3.66 -8.54
C LEU A 122 15.73 -3.48 -7.47
N THR A 123 15.46 -4.53 -6.72
CA THR A 123 14.42 -4.48 -5.68
C THR A 123 14.84 -3.64 -4.48
N GLY A 124 16.13 -3.59 -4.14
CA GLY A 124 16.68 -2.68 -3.13
C GLY A 124 16.44 -1.22 -3.50
N GLU A 125 16.70 -0.84 -4.75
CA GLU A 125 16.43 0.51 -5.26
C GLU A 125 14.93 0.84 -5.26
N TRP A 126 14.06 -0.09 -5.66
CA TRP A 126 12.61 0.09 -5.60
C TRP A 126 12.12 0.23 -4.16
N ARG A 127 12.68 -0.54 -3.23
CA ARG A 127 12.32 -0.45 -1.81
C ARG A 127 12.61 0.92 -1.23
N VAL A 128 13.80 1.47 -1.49
CA VAL A 128 14.15 2.83 -1.06
C VAL A 128 13.12 3.85 -1.58
N ARG A 129 12.79 3.79 -2.87
CA ARG A 129 11.79 4.69 -3.48
C ARG A 129 10.39 4.52 -2.89
N ASN A 130 9.97 3.28 -2.68
CA ASN A 130 8.68 2.99 -2.07
C ASN A 130 8.59 3.57 -0.65
N ASP A 131 9.62 3.36 0.16
CA ASP A 131 9.66 3.83 1.55
C ASP A 131 9.72 5.36 1.62
N LEU A 132 10.53 6.01 0.78
CA LEU A 132 10.61 7.47 0.68
C LEU A 132 9.29 8.08 0.19
N GLY A 133 8.64 7.49 -0.81
CA GLY A 133 7.35 7.95 -1.33
C GLY A 133 6.26 7.89 -0.25
N ARG A 134 6.16 6.77 0.44
CA ARG A 134 5.25 6.56 1.58
C ARG A 134 5.53 7.58 2.70
N ASP A 135 6.80 7.75 3.08
CA ASP A 135 7.20 8.65 4.16
C ASP A 135 6.92 10.10 3.80
N LEU A 136 7.15 10.51 2.55
CA LEU A 136 6.87 11.86 2.07
C LEU A 136 5.36 12.17 2.04
N VAL A 137 4.53 11.22 1.58
CA VAL A 137 3.06 11.35 1.67
C VAL A 137 2.64 11.54 3.13
N SER A 138 3.14 10.68 4.04
CA SER A 138 2.83 10.76 5.46
C SER A 138 3.30 12.07 6.10
N PHE A 139 4.41 12.61 5.64
CA PHE A 139 4.97 13.86 6.09
C PHE A 139 4.08 15.05 5.70
N VAL A 140 3.59 15.09 4.45
CA VAL A 140 2.65 16.12 4.00
C VAL A 140 1.29 15.96 4.69
N LEU A 141 0.79 14.74 4.89
CA LEU A 141 -0.42 14.50 5.68
C LEU A 141 -0.24 14.96 7.14
N SER A 142 0.95 14.78 7.73
CA SER A 142 1.27 15.28 9.07
C SER A 142 1.22 16.81 9.13
N PHE A 143 1.72 17.50 8.10
CA PHE A 143 1.60 18.94 7.97
C PHE A 143 0.14 19.36 7.94
N VAL A 144 -0.68 18.74 7.09
CA VAL A 144 -2.12 19.04 6.99
C VAL A 144 -2.82 18.85 8.33
N TYR A 145 -2.61 17.72 8.99
CA TYR A 145 -3.22 17.45 10.29
C TYR A 145 -2.84 18.47 11.36
N ARG A 146 -1.56 18.83 11.46
CA ARG A 146 -1.09 19.80 12.46
C ARG A 146 -1.67 21.21 12.26
N ARG A 147 -2.03 21.57 11.04
CA ARG A 147 -2.56 22.90 10.72
C ARG A 147 -4.08 22.96 10.67
N HIS A 148 -4.72 21.89 10.22
CA HIS A 148 -6.15 21.89 9.91
C HIS A 148 -6.93 20.81 10.68
N GLY A 149 -6.26 20.08 11.58
CA GLY A 149 -6.90 19.04 12.39
C GLY A 149 -7.39 17.82 11.57
N PRO A 150 -8.21 16.99 12.21
CA PRO A 150 -8.69 15.76 11.60
C PRO A 150 -9.60 15.98 10.38
N ASP A 151 -10.44 17.04 10.36
CA ASP A 151 -11.31 17.36 9.21
C ASP A 151 -10.49 17.73 7.98
N GLY A 152 -9.46 18.57 8.14
CA GLY A 152 -8.55 18.93 7.05
C GLY A 152 -7.77 17.73 6.53
N LEU A 153 -7.34 16.84 7.43
CA LEU A 153 -6.68 15.60 7.08
C LEU A 153 -7.61 14.70 6.25
N GLU A 154 -8.87 14.52 6.67
CA GLU A 154 -9.86 13.73 5.93
C GLU A 154 -10.07 14.29 4.52
N ALA A 155 -10.25 15.62 4.39
CA ALA A 155 -10.44 16.26 3.10
C ALA A 155 -9.25 16.03 2.14
N ALA A 156 -8.02 16.12 2.64
CA ALA A 156 -6.81 15.88 1.86
C ALA A 156 -6.69 14.40 1.43
N ILE A 157 -7.03 13.46 2.33
CA ILE A 157 -7.03 12.01 2.00
C ILE A 157 -8.12 11.70 0.97
N ARG A 158 -9.30 12.28 1.09
CA ARG A 158 -10.38 12.10 0.10
C ARG A 158 -9.96 12.59 -1.29
N ARG A 159 -9.25 13.71 -1.38
CA ARG A 159 -8.71 14.22 -2.65
C ARG A 159 -7.74 13.19 -3.28
N GLY A 160 -6.74 12.74 -2.52
CA GLY A 160 -5.77 11.74 -2.98
C GLY A 160 -6.43 10.39 -3.30
N GLY A 161 -7.35 9.93 -2.44
CA GLY A 161 -8.07 8.66 -2.63
C GLY A 161 -8.93 8.61 -3.88
N THR A 162 -9.51 9.74 -4.29
CA THR A 162 -10.31 9.81 -5.53
C THR A 162 -9.46 9.46 -6.76
N GLU A 163 -8.23 9.91 -6.81
CA GLU A 163 -7.35 9.74 -7.97
C GLU A 163 -6.57 8.41 -7.92
N THR A 164 -6.26 7.90 -6.73
CA THR A 164 -5.39 6.73 -6.59
C THR A 164 -6.13 5.41 -6.39
N LEU A 165 -7.04 5.32 -5.42
CA LEU A 165 -7.69 4.07 -5.05
C LEU A 165 -9.15 4.00 -5.54
N VAL A 166 -9.95 5.00 -5.19
CA VAL A 166 -11.40 4.96 -5.44
C VAL A 166 -11.72 5.07 -6.93
N GLY A 167 -10.84 5.66 -7.73
CA GLY A 167 -10.96 5.71 -9.19
C GLY A 167 -10.99 4.33 -9.86
N PHE A 168 -10.35 3.32 -9.24
CA PHE A 168 -10.32 1.94 -9.75
C PHE A 168 -11.46 1.06 -9.24
N LEU A 169 -12.23 1.52 -8.28
CA LEU A 169 -13.21 0.72 -7.56
C LEU A 169 -14.22 0.05 -8.52
N ALA A 170 -14.84 0.83 -9.42
CA ALA A 170 -15.82 0.29 -10.37
C ALA A 170 -15.23 -0.80 -11.29
N THR A 171 -13.97 -0.63 -11.70
CA THR A 171 -13.27 -1.63 -12.52
C THR A 171 -12.96 -2.88 -11.72
N ASP A 172 -12.57 -2.75 -10.46
CA ASP A 172 -12.16 -3.89 -9.66
C ASP A 172 -13.34 -4.74 -9.19
N ILE A 173 -14.45 -4.13 -8.78
CA ILE A 173 -15.67 -4.88 -8.40
C ILE A 173 -16.26 -5.66 -9.58
N ALA A 174 -16.03 -5.23 -10.81
CA ALA A 174 -16.47 -5.94 -12.02
C ALA A 174 -15.62 -7.17 -12.34
N ARG A 175 -14.46 -7.35 -11.68
CA ARG A 175 -13.58 -8.50 -11.90
C ARG A 175 -14.09 -9.74 -11.17
N ALA A 176 -13.76 -10.92 -11.72
CA ALA A 176 -13.91 -12.19 -11.01
C ALA A 176 -13.10 -12.18 -9.71
N PRO A 177 -13.57 -12.87 -8.64
CA PRO A 177 -12.91 -12.84 -7.33
C PRO A 177 -11.44 -13.27 -7.37
N GLU A 178 -11.07 -14.24 -8.22
CA GLU A 178 -9.68 -14.68 -8.42
C GLU A 178 -8.80 -13.54 -8.94
N LYS A 179 -9.32 -12.73 -9.87
CA LYS A 179 -8.59 -11.60 -10.44
C LYS A 179 -8.40 -10.48 -9.43
N ARG A 180 -9.38 -10.27 -8.52
CA ARG A 180 -9.26 -9.31 -7.42
C ARG A 180 -8.19 -9.75 -6.42
N LEU A 181 -8.18 -11.04 -6.03
CA LEU A 181 -7.13 -11.59 -5.17
C LEU A 181 -5.75 -11.42 -5.81
N LEU A 182 -5.58 -11.83 -7.08
CA LEU A 182 -4.31 -11.70 -7.81
C LEU A 182 -3.84 -10.24 -7.93
N SER A 183 -4.76 -9.29 -8.14
CA SER A 183 -4.44 -7.86 -8.18
C SER A 183 -3.94 -7.36 -6.83
N THR A 184 -4.63 -7.74 -5.74
CA THR A 184 -4.29 -7.32 -4.39
C THR A 184 -2.95 -7.93 -3.94
N THR A 185 -2.72 -9.23 -4.15
CA THR A 185 -1.44 -9.87 -3.77
C THR A 185 -0.27 -9.28 -4.54
N ARG A 186 -0.45 -8.95 -5.83
CA ARG A 186 0.56 -8.25 -6.63
C ARG A 186 0.88 -6.86 -6.07
N MET A 187 -0.14 -6.09 -5.70
CA MET A 187 0.03 -4.78 -5.07
C MET A 187 0.79 -4.91 -3.74
N LEU A 188 0.46 -5.90 -2.90
CA LEU A 188 1.15 -6.13 -1.63
C LEU A 188 2.62 -6.49 -1.83
N HIS A 189 2.95 -7.33 -2.82
CA HIS A 189 4.35 -7.56 -3.20
C HIS A 189 5.03 -6.27 -3.66
N GLY A 190 4.33 -5.41 -4.41
CA GLY A 190 4.81 -4.08 -4.81
C GLY A 190 5.18 -3.20 -3.62
N HIS A 191 4.48 -3.33 -2.50
CA HIS A 191 4.75 -2.66 -1.22
C HIS A 191 5.70 -3.43 -0.29
N PHE A 192 6.35 -4.48 -0.77
CA PHE A 192 7.27 -5.31 0.04
C PHE A 192 6.60 -5.93 1.28
N THR A 193 5.31 -6.20 1.22
CA THR A 193 4.56 -6.83 2.30
C THR A 193 4.81 -8.34 2.31
N ALA A 194 5.13 -8.89 3.49
CA ALA A 194 5.06 -10.33 3.71
C ALA A 194 3.62 -10.71 4.11
N PHE A 195 3.10 -11.80 3.56
CA PHE A 195 1.73 -12.21 3.84
C PHE A 195 1.51 -13.70 3.58
N THR A 196 0.41 -14.21 4.13
CA THR A 196 -0.18 -15.49 3.76
C THR A 196 -1.62 -15.27 3.31
N VAL A 197 -2.18 -16.22 2.58
CA VAL A 197 -3.57 -16.16 2.08
C VAL A 197 -4.32 -17.38 2.54
N THR A 198 -5.53 -17.17 3.06
CA THR A 198 -6.49 -18.22 3.33
C THR A 198 -7.79 -17.96 2.57
N GLU A 199 -8.57 -18.99 2.29
CA GLU A 199 -9.83 -18.94 1.59
C GLU A 199 -10.88 -19.73 2.34
N ASP A 200 -12.03 -19.12 2.56
CA ASP A 200 -13.27 -19.78 2.97
C ASP A 200 -14.35 -19.69 1.87
N ASP A 201 -15.57 -20.10 2.16
CA ASP A 201 -16.65 -20.10 1.17
C ASP A 201 -17.06 -18.67 0.74
N GLU A 202 -16.74 -17.64 1.53
CA GLU A 202 -17.25 -16.27 1.36
C GLU A 202 -16.18 -15.29 0.92
N LYS A 203 -14.93 -15.47 1.35
CA LYS A 203 -13.87 -14.48 1.17
C LYS A 203 -12.48 -15.09 1.15
N PHE A 204 -11.55 -14.27 0.69
CA PHE A 204 -10.12 -14.45 0.95
C PHE A 204 -9.70 -13.58 2.12
N THR A 205 -8.84 -14.11 2.97
CA THR A 205 -8.18 -13.34 4.03
C THR A 205 -6.68 -13.34 3.78
N ILE A 206 -6.12 -12.15 3.59
CA ILE A 206 -4.69 -11.95 3.44
C ILE A 206 -4.14 -11.49 4.79
N HIS A 207 -3.30 -12.29 5.41
CA HIS A 207 -2.67 -11.99 6.70
C HIS A 207 -1.30 -11.36 6.43
N GLN A 208 -1.21 -10.04 6.56
CA GLN A 208 0.02 -9.26 6.35
C GLN A 208 0.82 -9.21 7.64
N ASP A 209 2.06 -9.72 7.63
CA ASP A 209 2.96 -9.71 8.79
C ASP A 209 4.44 -9.87 8.38
N PRO A 210 5.24 -8.80 8.39
CA PRO A 210 4.83 -7.41 8.57
C PRO A 210 4.14 -6.82 7.32
N CYS A 211 3.22 -5.89 7.55
CA CYS A 211 2.73 -5.02 6.49
C CYS A 211 3.88 -4.12 6.00
N GLY A 212 4.15 -4.11 4.69
CA GLY A 212 5.26 -3.36 4.08
C GLY A 212 5.07 -1.83 4.08
N THR A 213 3.95 -1.34 4.59
CA THR A 213 3.61 0.08 4.63
C THR A 213 3.60 0.63 6.07
N CYS A 214 2.44 0.70 6.74
CA CYS A 214 2.35 1.35 8.04
C CYS A 214 3.15 0.64 9.15
N THR A 215 3.27 -0.69 9.14
CA THR A 215 4.06 -1.41 10.14
C THR A 215 5.54 -1.07 10.00
N THR A 216 6.08 -1.04 8.78
CA THR A 216 7.49 -0.66 8.55
C THR A 216 7.76 0.78 8.95
N GLN A 217 6.84 1.73 8.72
CA GLN A 217 7.00 3.11 9.22
C GLN A 217 7.16 3.17 10.75
N LEU A 218 6.37 2.37 11.47
CA LEU A 218 6.42 2.32 12.94
C LEU A 218 7.71 1.68 13.42
N THR A 219 8.11 0.55 12.84
CA THR A 219 9.34 -0.18 13.23
C THR A 219 10.61 0.56 12.86
N ASP A 220 10.60 1.33 11.76
CA ASP A 220 11.70 2.19 11.33
C ASP A 220 11.78 3.52 12.11
N GLY A 221 10.89 3.71 13.09
CA GLY A 221 10.92 4.89 13.97
C GLY A 221 10.54 6.20 13.28
N ARG A 222 9.77 6.17 12.18
CA ARG A 222 9.40 7.36 11.40
C ARG A 222 8.52 8.35 12.17
N TYR A 223 7.89 7.90 13.24
CA TYR A 223 7.07 8.73 14.16
C TYR A 223 7.89 9.39 15.28
N ALA A 224 9.22 9.28 15.22
CA ALA A 224 10.18 10.00 16.04
C ALA A 224 11.03 10.94 15.17
N PRO A 225 11.78 11.92 15.77
CA PRO A 225 12.73 12.73 15.02
C PRO A 225 13.72 11.86 14.22
N PRO A 226 14.15 12.29 13.01
CA PRO A 226 13.97 13.65 12.43
C PRO A 226 12.66 13.88 11.69
N LEU A 227 11.91 12.83 11.29
CA LEU A 227 10.65 13.00 10.53
C LEU A 227 9.51 13.44 11.43
N ASP A 228 9.40 12.85 12.62
CA ASP A 228 8.36 13.16 13.59
C ASP A 228 6.96 13.14 12.94
N LEU A 229 6.62 12.04 12.25
CA LEU A 229 5.30 11.89 11.62
C LEU A 229 4.18 11.98 12.66
N ALA A 230 3.05 12.55 12.28
CA ALA A 230 1.96 12.78 13.21
C ALA A 230 1.25 11.47 13.63
N ILE A 231 0.84 11.45 14.89
CA ILE A 231 -0.14 10.50 15.41
C ILE A 231 -1.41 11.31 15.68
N VAL A 232 -2.51 10.94 15.02
CA VAL A 232 -3.81 11.59 15.19
C VAL A 232 -4.39 11.12 16.51
N ARG A 233 -4.54 12.06 17.46
CA ARG A 233 -4.93 11.76 18.85
C ARG A 233 -6.44 11.63 19.04
N GLU A 234 -7.20 12.34 18.25
CA GLU A 234 -8.64 12.44 18.37
C GLU A 234 -9.32 11.17 17.91
N VAL A 235 -10.40 10.81 18.59
CA VAL A 235 -11.40 9.87 18.12
C VAL A 235 -12.25 10.57 17.07
N HIS A 236 -12.11 10.16 15.81
CA HIS A 236 -12.71 10.84 14.66
C HIS A 236 -12.96 9.80 13.54
N PRO A 237 -13.91 10.04 12.61
CA PRO A 237 -14.07 9.17 11.43
C PRO A 237 -12.77 8.94 10.64
N VAL A 238 -11.91 9.95 10.49
CA VAL A 238 -10.60 9.81 9.84
C VAL A 238 -9.67 8.81 10.53
N THR A 239 -9.88 8.55 11.81
CA THR A 239 -9.15 7.54 12.58
C THR A 239 -9.92 6.22 12.73
N GLY A 240 -11.12 6.13 12.12
CA GLY A 240 -12.00 4.99 12.26
C GLY A 240 -12.51 4.80 13.68
N GLY A 241 -12.84 5.90 14.36
CA GLY A 241 -13.33 5.90 15.74
C GLY A 241 -12.27 5.57 16.79
N ARG A 242 -10.98 5.59 16.44
CA ARG A 242 -9.87 5.22 17.32
C ARG A 242 -9.01 6.43 17.65
N GLY A 243 -8.49 6.52 18.88
CA GLY A 243 -7.41 7.46 19.21
C GLY A 243 -6.03 6.93 18.79
N ASP A 244 -5.03 7.81 18.89
CA ASP A 244 -3.61 7.47 18.68
C ASP A 244 -3.30 6.75 17.36
N THR A 245 -3.96 7.16 16.29
CA THR A 245 -3.80 6.54 14.96
C THR A 245 -2.64 7.18 14.20
N PRO A 246 -1.64 6.38 13.73
CA PRO A 246 -0.58 6.86 12.85
C PRO A 246 -1.17 7.55 11.61
N VAL A 247 -0.66 8.73 11.24
CA VAL A 247 -1.24 9.54 10.16
C VAL A 247 -1.37 8.78 8.84
N TYR A 248 -0.40 7.95 8.49
CA TYR A 248 -0.49 7.14 7.27
C TYR A 248 -1.67 6.16 7.32
N ARG A 249 -1.95 5.56 8.50
CA ARG A 249 -3.03 4.58 8.66
C ARG A 249 -4.41 5.17 8.45
N THR A 250 -4.58 6.49 8.58
CA THR A 250 -5.87 7.17 8.43
C THR A 250 -6.48 7.05 7.03
N HIS A 251 -5.67 6.68 6.00
CA HIS A 251 -6.23 6.39 4.68
C HIS A 251 -7.14 5.16 4.67
N ILE A 252 -6.94 4.21 5.58
CA ILE A 252 -7.77 2.99 5.63
C ILE A 252 -9.25 3.33 5.92
N PRO A 253 -9.60 3.98 7.05
CA PRO A 253 -11.00 4.33 7.31
C PRO A 253 -11.55 5.30 6.26
N VAL A 254 -10.76 6.20 5.70
CA VAL A 254 -11.26 7.15 4.70
C VAL A 254 -11.44 6.48 3.34
N MET A 255 -10.40 5.90 2.76
CA MET A 255 -10.45 5.39 1.37
C MET A 255 -11.16 4.04 1.28
N HIS A 256 -10.81 3.10 2.18
CA HIS A 256 -11.30 1.73 2.11
C HIS A 256 -12.67 1.53 2.77
N VAL A 257 -13.07 2.44 3.66
CA VAL A 257 -14.36 2.34 4.35
C VAL A 257 -15.31 3.46 3.92
N LEU A 258 -15.06 4.71 4.29
CA LEU A 258 -15.98 5.83 3.99
C LEU A 258 -16.23 5.99 2.50
N MET A 259 -15.19 6.25 1.72
CA MET A 259 -15.33 6.49 0.28
C MET A 259 -15.83 5.25 -0.48
N ALA A 260 -15.45 4.05 -0.05
CA ALA A 260 -15.96 2.83 -0.65
C ALA A 260 -17.45 2.64 -0.36
N ARG A 261 -17.90 2.82 0.90
CA ARG A 261 -19.32 2.78 1.27
C ARG A 261 -20.16 3.80 0.52
N GLU A 262 -19.68 5.03 0.38
CA GLU A 262 -20.35 6.08 -0.40
C GLU A 262 -20.53 5.71 -1.87
N ARG A 263 -19.62 4.91 -2.43
CA ARG A 263 -19.63 4.52 -3.85
C ARG A 263 -20.34 3.23 -4.15
N ILE A 264 -20.18 2.22 -3.30
CA ILE A 264 -20.65 0.85 -3.55
C ILE A 264 -21.40 0.22 -2.38
N GLY A 265 -21.59 0.94 -1.27
CA GLY A 265 -22.36 0.47 -0.11
C GLY A 265 -21.61 -0.43 0.86
N VAL A 266 -20.37 -0.83 0.56
CA VAL A 266 -19.55 -1.73 1.38
C VAL A 266 -18.08 -1.27 1.41
N PRO A 267 -17.29 -1.62 2.45
CA PRO A 267 -15.85 -1.40 2.47
C PRO A 267 -15.13 -2.22 1.40
N TRP A 268 -14.02 -1.69 0.82
CA TRP A 268 -13.31 -2.41 -0.23
C TRP A 268 -11.85 -1.97 -0.42
N PRO A 269 -10.90 -2.94 -0.61
CA PRO A 269 -10.83 -4.15 0.21
C PRO A 269 -10.80 -3.74 1.67
N LEU A 270 -11.07 -4.64 2.61
CA LEU A 270 -11.18 -4.28 4.03
C LEU A 270 -9.92 -4.65 4.82
N PRO A 271 -8.93 -3.76 4.96
CA PRO A 271 -7.82 -3.97 5.89
C PRO A 271 -8.27 -3.72 7.34
N MET A 272 -7.92 -4.66 8.23
CA MET A 272 -8.18 -4.60 9.66
C MET A 272 -6.85 -4.37 10.40
N CYS A 273 -6.44 -3.12 10.53
CA CYS A 273 -5.18 -2.79 11.18
C CYS A 273 -5.27 -2.83 12.70
N PRO A 274 -4.15 -3.10 13.41
CA PRO A 274 -4.10 -2.97 14.86
C PRO A 274 -4.52 -1.58 15.33
N ALA A 275 -5.14 -1.49 16.51
CA ALA A 275 -5.49 -0.21 17.12
C ALA A 275 -4.24 0.58 17.53
N GLY A 276 -4.37 1.90 17.60
CA GLY A 276 -3.31 2.82 18.00
C GLY A 276 -2.03 2.66 17.17
N VAL A 277 -0.89 2.76 17.83
CA VAL A 277 0.45 2.60 17.24
C VAL A 277 0.92 1.13 17.18
N GLY A 278 -0.01 0.18 17.26
CA GLY A 278 0.32 -1.25 17.23
C GLY A 278 0.94 -1.70 15.90
N THR A 279 1.83 -2.69 15.98
CA THR A 279 2.57 -3.27 14.83
C THR A 279 2.18 -4.71 14.53
N GLY A 280 1.14 -5.24 15.15
CA GLY A 280 0.66 -6.61 14.92
C GLY A 280 0.17 -6.86 13.49
N PRO A 281 -0.21 -8.10 13.19
CA PRO A 281 -0.66 -8.49 11.87
C PRO A 281 -1.87 -7.67 11.41
N CYS A 282 -1.93 -7.41 10.11
CA CYS A 282 -3.00 -6.65 9.47
C CYS A 282 -3.74 -7.55 8.47
N PRO A 283 -4.80 -8.25 8.89
CA PRO A 283 -5.60 -9.02 7.94
C PRO A 283 -6.36 -8.09 7.01
N SER A 284 -6.46 -8.48 5.73
CA SER A 284 -7.29 -7.83 4.73
C SER A 284 -8.29 -8.83 4.16
N HIS A 285 -9.56 -8.45 4.12
CA HIS A 285 -10.64 -9.28 3.62
C HIS A 285 -11.05 -8.86 2.21
N ILE A 286 -11.17 -9.84 1.32
CA ILE A 286 -11.67 -9.67 -0.05
C ILE A 286 -12.83 -10.63 -0.21
N PHE A 287 -14.05 -10.13 -0.14
CA PHE A 287 -15.25 -10.94 -0.32
C PHE A 287 -15.38 -11.42 -1.78
N LYS A 288 -15.80 -12.68 -1.99
CA LYS A 288 -16.00 -13.25 -3.33
C LYS A 288 -17.11 -12.54 -4.07
N ASP A 289 -18.20 -12.19 -3.38
CA ASP A 289 -19.13 -11.15 -3.83
C ASP A 289 -18.60 -9.79 -3.34
N PRO A 290 -18.19 -8.86 -4.24
CA PRO A 290 -17.62 -7.58 -3.84
C PRO A 290 -18.64 -6.64 -3.18
N LEU A 291 -19.94 -6.92 -3.31
CA LEU A 291 -21.03 -6.15 -2.71
C LEU A 291 -21.68 -6.86 -1.51
N ASP A 292 -21.02 -7.89 -0.97
CA ASP A 292 -21.52 -8.64 0.19
C ASP A 292 -21.67 -7.71 1.41
N PRO A 293 -22.90 -7.55 1.95
CA PRO A 293 -23.15 -6.66 3.09
C PRO A 293 -22.43 -7.09 4.36
N ARG A 294 -21.98 -8.36 4.48
CA ARG A 294 -21.17 -8.85 5.60
C ARG A 294 -19.80 -8.16 5.69
N GLY A 295 -19.34 -7.50 4.60
CA GLY A 295 -18.21 -6.60 4.65
C GLY A 295 -18.41 -5.45 5.65
N ASN A 296 -19.63 -4.94 5.78
CA ASN A 296 -19.98 -3.92 6.78
C ASN A 296 -19.96 -4.53 8.20
N GLU A 297 -20.51 -5.73 8.38
CA GLU A 297 -20.53 -6.41 9.71
C GLU A 297 -19.11 -6.66 10.22
N VAL A 298 -18.20 -7.10 9.36
CA VAL A 298 -16.79 -7.29 9.71
C VAL A 298 -16.13 -5.94 10.01
N CYS A 299 -16.42 -4.91 9.23
CA CYS A 299 -15.87 -3.57 9.42
C CYS A 299 -16.31 -2.97 10.77
N ASP A 300 -17.58 -3.08 11.10
CA ASP A 300 -18.19 -2.47 12.29
C ASP A 300 -18.05 -3.37 13.54
N GLY A 301 -17.51 -4.57 13.39
CA GLY A 301 -17.29 -5.53 14.45
C GLY A 301 -16.16 -5.16 15.42
N PRO A 302 -15.93 -6.01 16.44
CA PRO A 302 -14.85 -5.78 17.41
C PRO A 302 -13.48 -5.60 16.74
N GLY A 303 -12.79 -4.50 17.04
CA GLY A 303 -11.51 -4.14 16.43
C GLY A 303 -11.63 -3.59 15.01
N GLY A 304 -12.82 -3.33 14.53
CA GLY A 304 -13.13 -2.73 13.25
C GLY A 304 -12.97 -1.21 13.21
N TRP A 305 -13.56 -0.60 12.20
CA TRP A 305 -13.49 0.84 11.94
C TRP A 305 -14.84 1.49 12.20
N ASP A 306 -14.94 2.27 13.27
CA ASP A 306 -16.12 3.09 13.54
C ASP A 306 -15.95 4.45 12.83
N VAL A 307 -16.59 4.57 11.67
CA VAL A 307 -16.56 5.79 10.86
C VAL A 307 -17.87 6.59 10.95
N GLY A 308 -18.80 6.14 11.82
CA GLY A 308 -20.15 6.70 11.89
C GLY A 308 -21.06 6.26 10.72
N PRO A 309 -22.31 6.63 10.75
CA PRO A 309 -23.23 6.39 9.63
C PRO A 309 -22.76 7.19 8.41
N GLY A 310 -22.62 6.49 7.27
CA GLY A 310 -22.31 7.10 5.97
C GLY A 310 -23.46 7.96 5.42
#